data_b0aa31a20c36f41b2026d21d8e2b09ac
#
_entry.id   b0aa31a20c36f41b2026d21d8e2b09ac
#
_cell.length_a   1.000
_cell.length_b   1.000
_cell.length_c   1.000
_cell.angle_alpha   90.00
_cell.angle_beta   90.00
_cell.angle_gamma   90.00
#
_symmetry.space_group_name_H-M   'P 1'
#
loop_
_entity.id
_entity.type
_entity.pdbx_description
1 polymer ?
#
loop_
_entity_poly.entity_id
_entity_poly.type
_entity_poly.pdbx_seq_one_letter_code
_entity_poly.pdbx_strand_id
1 'polypeptide(L)'
;MRKLTVINHVSLDGVMQAPGRPDEDTRGGFDRGGWAQAGNDQVMADFMEVGRGGEPGALVLGRRTYLNFYGVWPHRKDNPYTEALNKQQKYVASRTLAEPLPWQNSTLLPGDAAGAVAALKQQPGPDLVVLGSGELVQSLRPRALVDEYVLMIHPLILGQGRRLFPEGAPVDLRLAESVTTTTGVIIARYSAR
;
A
#
# COMPACT_ATOMS: atom_id res chain seq x y z
N MET A 1 -6.70 -9.02 17.96
CA MET A 1 -6.44 -7.68 17.36
C MET A 1 -5.93 -7.93 15.95
N ARG A 2 -6.51 -7.27 14.94
CA ARG A 2 -6.11 -7.40 13.53
C ARG A 2 -4.71 -6.81 13.33
N LYS A 3 -3.86 -7.48 12.56
CA LYS A 3 -2.57 -6.91 12.14
C LYS A 3 -2.79 -5.89 11.03
N LEU A 4 -1.90 -4.90 10.95
CA LEU A 4 -1.84 -3.96 9.85
C LEU A 4 -0.48 -4.08 9.15
N THR A 5 -0.52 -4.46 7.88
CA THR A 5 0.65 -4.57 7.02
C THR A 5 0.65 -3.46 5.98
N VAL A 6 1.76 -2.74 5.86
CA VAL A 6 1.98 -1.75 4.79
C VAL A 6 2.78 -2.40 3.67
N ILE A 7 2.26 -2.35 2.44
CA ILE A 7 2.92 -2.89 1.25
C ILE A 7 3.19 -1.76 0.27
N ASN A 8 4.46 -1.54 -0.09
CA ASN A 8 4.87 -0.46 -0.99
C ASN A 8 6.05 -0.84 -1.88
N HIS A 9 6.00 -0.35 -3.12
CA HIS A 9 7.18 -0.19 -3.94
C HIS A 9 7.96 1.04 -3.50
N VAL A 10 9.27 0.92 -3.40
CA VAL A 10 10.16 2.04 -3.08
C VAL A 10 11.42 1.97 -3.94
N SER A 11 11.96 3.12 -4.34
CA SER A 11 13.30 3.23 -4.91
C SER A 11 14.36 3.13 -3.82
N LEU A 12 15.64 3.01 -4.16
CA LEU A 12 16.74 3.00 -3.18
C LEU A 12 16.82 4.29 -2.36
N ASP A 13 16.39 5.42 -2.93
CA ASP A 13 16.29 6.70 -2.19
C ASP A 13 14.92 6.91 -1.52
N GLY A 14 14.10 5.85 -1.44
CA GLY A 14 12.87 5.80 -0.64
C GLY A 14 11.64 6.44 -1.28
N VAL A 15 11.70 6.81 -2.56
CA VAL A 15 10.55 7.37 -3.28
C VAL A 15 9.52 6.28 -3.54
N MET A 16 8.24 6.57 -3.28
CA MET A 16 7.10 5.69 -3.50
C MET A 16 6.06 6.27 -4.47
N GLN A 17 6.29 7.46 -5.00
CA GLN A 17 5.33 8.17 -5.85
C GLN A 17 5.18 7.49 -7.21
N ALA A 18 3.93 7.25 -7.63
CA ALA A 18 3.54 6.77 -8.96
C ALA A 18 4.30 5.53 -9.47
N PRO A 19 4.42 4.43 -8.71
CA PRO A 19 5.18 3.26 -9.15
C PRO A 19 4.53 2.54 -10.33
N GLY A 20 3.19 2.57 -10.44
CA GLY A 20 2.43 1.71 -11.34
C GLY A 20 2.20 2.28 -12.74
N ARG A 21 2.03 3.59 -12.89
CA ARG A 21 1.75 4.22 -14.19
C ARG A 21 2.37 5.61 -14.31
N PRO A 22 2.66 6.07 -15.55
CA PRO A 22 3.24 7.40 -15.78
C PRO A 22 2.35 8.55 -15.27
N ASP A 23 1.04 8.39 -15.34
CA ASP A 23 0.01 9.38 -14.97
C ASP A 23 -0.57 9.20 -13.56
N GLU A 24 -0.05 8.25 -12.79
CA GLU A 24 -0.63 7.85 -11.50
C GLU A 24 -0.60 8.98 -10.46
N ASP A 25 0.50 9.68 -10.33
CA ASP A 25 0.66 10.83 -9.43
C ASP A 25 1.75 11.78 -9.94
N THR A 26 1.36 12.83 -10.65
CA THR A 26 2.26 13.84 -11.22
C THR A 26 2.47 15.05 -10.30
N ARG A 27 2.03 14.99 -9.05
CA ARG A 27 2.19 16.11 -8.10
C ARG A 27 3.65 16.51 -7.92
N GLY A 28 3.87 17.83 -7.79
CA GLY A 28 5.22 18.38 -7.63
C GLY A 28 6.07 18.29 -8.90
N GLY A 29 5.44 18.10 -10.07
CA GLY A 29 6.16 17.97 -11.34
C GLY A 29 6.83 16.62 -11.53
N PHE A 30 6.41 15.58 -10.79
CA PHE A 30 6.99 14.24 -10.91
C PHE A 30 6.63 13.62 -12.27
N ASP A 31 7.64 13.32 -13.07
CA ASP A 31 7.56 12.85 -14.47
C ASP A 31 8.11 11.41 -14.66
N ARG A 32 8.51 10.75 -13.57
CA ARG A 32 9.13 9.41 -13.61
C ARG A 32 8.14 8.29 -13.24
N GLY A 33 6.82 8.52 -13.39
CA GLY A 33 5.80 7.52 -13.06
C GLY A 33 5.93 6.22 -13.85
N GLY A 34 5.44 5.11 -13.28
CA GLY A 34 5.52 3.76 -13.88
C GLY A 34 6.86 3.06 -13.66
N TRP A 35 7.75 3.63 -12.87
CA TRP A 35 9.13 3.16 -12.68
C TRP A 35 9.25 1.75 -12.08
N ALA A 36 8.22 1.26 -11.39
CA ALA A 36 8.26 -0.08 -10.80
C ALA A 36 7.87 -1.21 -11.76
N GLN A 37 7.30 -0.89 -12.93
CA GLN A 37 6.78 -1.92 -13.86
C GLN A 37 7.87 -2.89 -14.35
N ALA A 38 9.06 -2.36 -14.64
CA ALA A 38 10.20 -3.18 -15.09
C ALA A 38 10.72 -4.17 -14.03
N GLY A 39 10.35 -3.95 -12.77
CA GLY A 39 10.73 -4.82 -11.65
C GLY A 39 9.80 -6.01 -11.42
N ASN A 40 8.66 -6.08 -12.10
CA ASN A 40 7.70 -7.15 -11.93
C ASN A 40 8.22 -8.46 -12.55
N ASP A 41 8.12 -9.55 -11.77
CA ASP A 41 8.44 -10.90 -12.23
C ASP A 41 7.61 -11.95 -11.47
N GLN A 42 7.83 -13.23 -11.79
CA GLN A 42 7.10 -14.32 -11.14
C GLN A 42 7.46 -14.46 -9.65
N VAL A 43 8.71 -14.20 -9.27
CA VAL A 43 9.14 -14.26 -7.85
C VAL A 43 8.37 -13.25 -7.01
N MET A 44 8.17 -12.03 -7.54
CA MET A 44 7.36 -11.02 -6.87
C MET A 44 5.88 -11.44 -6.77
N ALA A 45 5.33 -12.01 -7.84
CA ALA A 45 3.95 -12.49 -7.85
C ALA A 45 3.75 -13.61 -6.82
N ASP A 46 4.63 -14.60 -6.79
CA ASP A 46 4.59 -15.72 -5.85
C ASP A 46 4.73 -15.23 -4.40
N PHE A 47 5.67 -14.32 -4.13
CA PHE A 47 5.82 -13.75 -2.80
C PHE A 47 4.55 -13.04 -2.32
N MET A 48 3.93 -12.28 -3.20
CA MET A 48 2.69 -11.56 -2.89
C MET A 48 1.50 -12.50 -2.70
N GLU A 49 1.47 -13.64 -3.37
CA GLU A 49 0.44 -14.67 -3.23
C GLU A 49 0.61 -15.47 -1.92
N VAL A 50 1.80 -16.01 -1.69
CA VAL A 50 2.14 -16.78 -0.47
C VAL A 50 2.08 -15.88 0.77
N GLY A 51 2.57 -14.66 0.67
CA GLY A 51 2.58 -13.70 1.79
C GLY A 51 1.20 -13.28 2.27
N ARG A 52 0.13 -13.60 1.53
CA ARG A 52 -1.26 -13.38 1.94
C ARG A 52 -1.80 -14.46 2.90
N GLY A 53 -1.09 -15.59 3.05
CA GLY A 53 -1.36 -16.58 4.11
C GLY A 53 -2.78 -17.15 4.18
N GLY A 54 -3.50 -17.21 3.06
CA GLY A 54 -4.90 -17.67 3.02
C GLY A 54 -5.87 -16.54 2.61
N GLU A 55 -6.71 -16.05 3.51
CA GLU A 55 -7.71 -15.03 3.17
C GLU A 55 -7.08 -13.65 2.91
N PRO A 56 -7.46 -12.95 1.82
CA PRO A 56 -6.97 -11.62 1.55
C PRO A 56 -7.43 -10.65 2.65
N GLY A 57 -6.49 -9.94 3.26
CA GLY A 57 -6.78 -8.91 4.25
C GLY A 57 -7.68 -7.80 3.72
N ALA A 58 -8.38 -7.07 4.58
CA ALA A 58 -9.15 -5.91 4.18
C ALA A 58 -8.22 -4.73 3.83
N LEU A 59 -8.49 -4.05 2.72
CA LEU A 59 -7.70 -2.90 2.29
C LEU A 59 -7.99 -1.66 3.12
N VAL A 60 -6.95 -0.90 3.45
CA VAL A 60 -7.06 0.45 4.03
C VAL A 60 -6.36 1.41 3.08
N LEU A 61 -7.11 2.28 2.45
CA LEU A 61 -6.65 3.13 1.37
C LEU A 61 -6.85 4.61 1.72
N GLY A 62 -5.87 5.42 1.41
CA GLY A 62 -6.08 6.86 1.33
C GLY A 62 -6.88 7.23 0.08
N ARG A 63 -7.55 8.37 0.10
CA ARG A 63 -8.43 8.85 -0.99
C ARG A 63 -7.80 8.71 -2.38
N ARG A 64 -6.56 9.15 -2.55
CA ARG A 64 -5.90 9.15 -3.88
C ARG A 64 -5.68 7.74 -4.41
N THR A 65 -5.14 6.86 -3.58
CA THR A 65 -4.92 5.47 -3.95
C THR A 65 -6.25 4.79 -4.25
N TYR A 66 -7.29 5.06 -3.46
CA TYR A 66 -8.62 4.54 -3.71
C TYR A 66 -9.17 4.98 -5.08
N LEU A 67 -9.14 6.28 -5.38
CA LEU A 67 -9.63 6.80 -6.67
C LEU A 67 -8.82 6.30 -7.86
N ASN A 68 -7.49 6.21 -7.68
CA ASN A 68 -6.59 5.67 -8.70
C ASN A 68 -6.90 4.20 -8.99
N PHE A 69 -7.04 3.39 -7.94
CA PHE A 69 -7.39 1.97 -8.08
C PHE A 69 -8.77 1.78 -8.67
N TYR A 70 -9.76 2.54 -8.23
CA TYR A 70 -11.10 2.50 -8.78
C TYR A 70 -11.14 2.85 -10.27
N GLY A 71 -10.37 3.82 -10.71
CA GLY A 71 -10.26 4.19 -12.12
C GLY A 71 -9.63 3.12 -13.02
N VAL A 72 -9.00 2.09 -12.45
CA VAL A 72 -8.27 1.05 -13.19
C VAL A 72 -8.88 -0.33 -13.02
N TRP A 73 -8.94 -0.79 -11.76
CA TRP A 73 -9.17 -2.21 -11.47
C TRP A 73 -10.57 -2.73 -11.82
N PRO A 74 -11.68 -2.05 -11.50
CA PRO A 74 -13.01 -2.54 -11.85
C PRO A 74 -13.26 -2.68 -13.35
N HIS A 75 -12.47 -1.98 -14.15
CA HIS A 75 -12.62 -1.95 -15.61
C HIS A 75 -11.76 -3.00 -16.34
N ARG A 76 -10.87 -3.68 -15.65
CA ARG A 76 -10.06 -4.77 -16.22
C ARG A 76 -10.84 -6.09 -16.18
N LYS A 77 -11.14 -6.66 -17.36
CA LYS A 77 -11.98 -7.88 -17.47
C LYS A 77 -11.18 -9.20 -17.41
N ASP A 78 -9.92 -9.18 -17.82
CA ASP A 78 -9.10 -10.39 -17.99
C ASP A 78 -7.96 -10.47 -16.96
N ASN A 79 -8.26 -10.11 -15.71
CA ASN A 79 -7.26 -10.11 -14.66
C ASN A 79 -7.83 -10.72 -13.36
N PRO A 80 -7.26 -11.83 -12.85
CA PRO A 80 -7.77 -12.49 -11.65
C PRO A 80 -7.76 -11.58 -10.40
N TYR A 81 -6.85 -10.59 -10.36
CA TYR A 81 -6.82 -9.62 -9.28
C TYR A 81 -8.05 -8.71 -9.23
N THR A 82 -8.70 -8.48 -10.37
CA THR A 82 -9.89 -7.63 -10.42
C THR A 82 -11.02 -8.19 -9.57
N GLU A 83 -11.31 -9.49 -9.70
CA GLU A 83 -12.36 -10.13 -8.89
C GLU A 83 -12.00 -10.13 -7.39
N ALA A 84 -10.74 -10.44 -7.06
CA ALA A 84 -10.26 -10.41 -5.68
C ALA A 84 -10.43 -9.03 -5.06
N LEU A 85 -9.96 -7.97 -5.75
CA LEU A 85 -10.08 -6.60 -5.30
C LEU A 85 -11.53 -6.11 -5.20
N ASN A 86 -12.40 -6.54 -6.12
CA ASN A 86 -13.83 -6.21 -6.07
C ASN A 86 -14.51 -6.84 -4.84
N LYS A 87 -14.20 -8.10 -4.51
CA LYS A 87 -14.77 -8.82 -3.35
C LYS A 87 -14.21 -8.33 -2.01
N GLN A 88 -12.97 -7.88 -2.02
CA GLN A 88 -12.24 -7.48 -0.80
C GLN A 88 -12.88 -6.25 -0.16
N GLN A 89 -13.03 -6.26 1.18
CA GLN A 89 -13.46 -5.09 1.94
C GLN A 89 -12.42 -3.97 1.83
N LYS A 90 -12.86 -2.76 1.57
CA LYS A 90 -12.04 -1.55 1.46
C LYS A 90 -12.48 -0.52 2.48
N TYR A 91 -11.57 -0.05 3.31
CA TYR A 91 -11.74 1.07 4.21
C TYR A 91 -11.00 2.29 3.63
N VAL A 92 -11.71 3.38 3.41
CA VAL A 92 -11.18 4.54 2.68
C VAL A 92 -11.05 5.74 3.61
N ALA A 93 -9.80 6.09 3.96
CA ALA A 93 -9.53 7.28 4.76
C ALA A 93 -9.63 8.54 3.90
N SER A 94 -10.66 9.36 4.16
CA SER A 94 -10.89 10.61 3.44
C SER A 94 -11.66 11.61 4.27
N ARG A 95 -11.31 12.90 4.09
CA ARG A 95 -12.06 14.04 4.65
C ARG A 95 -12.95 14.74 3.61
N THR A 96 -12.92 14.27 2.35
CA THR A 96 -13.57 14.96 1.23
C THR A 96 -14.45 14.07 0.37
N LEU A 97 -14.35 12.76 0.50
CA LEU A 97 -15.29 11.82 -0.11
C LEU A 97 -16.53 11.68 0.76
N ALA A 98 -17.65 11.36 0.13
CA ALA A 98 -18.93 11.10 0.78
C ALA A 98 -19.43 9.70 0.40
N GLU A 99 -20.24 9.11 1.26
CA GLU A 99 -20.97 7.88 0.98
C GLU A 99 -22.19 8.16 0.03
N PRO A 100 -22.58 7.18 -0.83
CA PRO A 100 -21.92 5.89 -1.02
C PRO A 100 -20.66 6.01 -1.87
N LEU A 101 -19.63 5.24 -1.51
CA LEU A 101 -18.41 5.15 -2.32
C LEU A 101 -18.67 4.33 -3.59
N PRO A 102 -18.09 4.72 -4.76
CA PRO A 102 -18.45 4.11 -6.05
C PRO A 102 -17.95 2.67 -6.24
N TRP A 103 -16.89 2.26 -5.55
CA TRP A 103 -16.38 0.88 -5.65
C TRP A 103 -17.06 0.00 -4.61
N GLN A 104 -17.61 -1.13 -5.04
CA GLN A 104 -18.30 -2.07 -4.14
C GLN A 104 -17.44 -2.50 -2.95
N ASN A 105 -18.07 -2.86 -1.83
CA ASN A 105 -17.40 -3.25 -0.59
C ASN A 105 -16.43 -2.17 -0.07
N SER A 106 -16.78 -0.90 -0.23
CA SER A 106 -16.02 0.24 0.30
C SER A 106 -16.79 0.92 1.42
N THR A 107 -16.08 1.25 2.49
CA THR A 107 -16.60 1.99 3.65
C THR A 107 -15.72 3.21 3.89
N LEU A 108 -16.34 4.37 4.03
CA LEU A 108 -15.62 5.61 4.33
C LEU A 108 -15.17 5.63 5.79
N LEU A 109 -13.91 6.00 6.01
CA LEU A 109 -13.37 6.36 7.33
C LEU A 109 -13.25 7.89 7.40
N PRO A 110 -14.23 8.59 7.94
CA PRO A 110 -14.19 10.06 8.01
C PRO A 110 -13.27 10.55 9.11
N GLY A 111 -12.78 11.78 8.99
CA GLY A 111 -12.05 12.48 10.03
C GLY A 111 -10.62 11.99 10.27
N ASP A 112 -10.33 11.57 11.50
CA ASP A 112 -9.00 11.10 11.93
C ASP A 112 -8.74 9.67 11.46
N ALA A 113 -8.00 9.54 10.37
CA ALA A 113 -7.68 8.24 9.78
C ALA A 113 -6.97 7.30 10.77
N ALA A 114 -6.05 7.81 11.58
CA ALA A 114 -5.30 7.00 12.52
C ALA A 114 -6.18 6.49 13.68
N GLY A 115 -7.09 7.33 14.20
CA GLY A 115 -8.08 6.92 15.18
C GLY A 115 -9.05 5.86 14.63
N ALA A 116 -9.53 6.06 13.40
CA ALA A 116 -10.41 5.09 12.74
C ALA A 116 -9.72 3.73 12.50
N VAL A 117 -8.47 3.74 12.06
CA VAL A 117 -7.67 2.51 11.88
C VAL A 117 -7.41 1.82 13.22
N ALA A 118 -7.09 2.57 14.28
CA ALA A 118 -6.93 2.01 15.62
C ALA A 118 -8.20 1.29 16.10
N ALA A 119 -9.38 1.87 15.85
CA ALA A 119 -10.66 1.25 16.16
C ALA A 119 -10.90 -0.03 15.31
N LEU A 120 -10.59 0.00 14.01
CA LEU A 120 -10.67 -1.18 13.14
C LEU A 120 -9.79 -2.33 13.61
N LYS A 121 -8.59 -2.05 14.10
CA LYS A 121 -7.68 -3.09 14.62
C LYS A 121 -8.29 -3.86 15.81
N GLN A 122 -9.18 -3.25 16.57
CA GLN A 122 -9.84 -3.90 17.72
C GLN A 122 -11.09 -4.70 17.33
N GLN A 123 -11.62 -4.51 16.14
CA GLN A 123 -12.79 -5.23 15.66
C GLN A 123 -12.44 -6.63 15.14
N PRO A 124 -13.37 -7.61 15.18
CA PRO A 124 -13.18 -8.88 14.50
C PRO A 124 -13.13 -8.68 12.98
N GLY A 125 -12.40 -9.54 12.29
CA GLY A 125 -12.29 -9.52 10.82
C GLY A 125 -10.89 -9.88 10.34
N PRO A 126 -10.69 -9.92 9.02
CA PRO A 126 -9.39 -10.21 8.42
C PRO A 126 -8.38 -9.12 8.74
N ASP A 127 -7.11 -9.45 8.68
CA ASP A 127 -6.02 -8.48 8.84
C ASP A 127 -6.15 -7.29 7.86
N LEU A 128 -5.50 -6.19 8.19
CA LEU A 128 -5.56 -4.95 7.45
C LEU A 128 -4.32 -4.80 6.55
N VAL A 129 -4.53 -4.34 5.32
CA VAL A 129 -3.44 -4.10 4.36
C VAL A 129 -3.53 -2.69 3.80
N VAL A 130 -2.49 -1.91 3.96
CA VAL A 130 -2.32 -0.62 3.27
C VAL A 130 -1.50 -0.85 2.01
N LEU A 131 -2.10 -0.58 0.85
CA LEU A 131 -1.38 -0.55 -0.42
C LEU A 131 -1.10 0.90 -0.81
N GLY A 132 0.17 1.25 -1.05
CA GLY A 132 0.54 2.63 -1.34
C GLY A 132 0.16 3.57 -0.19
N SER A 133 -0.55 4.68 -0.51
CA SER A 133 -1.16 5.59 0.48
C SER A 133 -0.16 6.22 1.47
N GLY A 134 0.96 6.78 0.96
CA GLY A 134 2.05 7.30 1.80
C GLY A 134 1.60 8.31 2.86
N GLU A 135 0.68 9.22 2.55
CA GLU A 135 0.15 10.17 3.54
C GLU A 135 -0.60 9.45 4.68
N LEU A 136 -1.32 8.37 4.35
CA LEU A 136 -1.97 7.53 5.36
C LEU A 136 -0.90 6.84 6.24
N VAL A 137 0.09 6.20 5.64
CA VAL A 137 1.20 5.56 6.38
C VAL A 137 1.87 6.55 7.33
N GLN A 138 2.13 7.77 6.88
CA GLN A 138 2.71 8.82 7.71
C GLN A 138 1.82 9.19 8.90
N SER A 139 0.49 9.15 8.77
CA SER A 139 -0.43 9.40 9.87
C SER A 139 -0.52 8.25 10.87
N LEU A 140 -0.25 7.01 10.43
CA LEU A 140 -0.29 5.81 11.28
C LEU A 140 0.96 5.59 12.12
N ARG A 141 2.14 5.99 11.58
CA ARG A 141 3.44 5.77 12.24
C ARG A 141 3.55 6.36 13.66
N PRO A 142 3.17 7.63 13.93
CA PRO A 142 3.32 8.21 15.25
C PRO A 142 2.50 7.51 16.35
N ARG A 143 1.49 6.72 15.95
CA ARG A 143 0.63 5.95 16.85
C ARG A 143 1.00 4.48 16.94
N ALA A 144 2.13 4.07 16.36
CA ALA A 144 2.60 2.68 16.31
C ALA A 144 1.53 1.68 15.83
N LEU A 145 0.73 2.08 14.81
CA LEU A 145 -0.38 1.27 14.33
C LEU A 145 0.03 0.24 13.27
N VAL A 146 1.22 0.39 12.68
CA VAL A 146 1.73 -0.52 11.65
C VAL A 146 2.53 -1.64 12.33
N ASP A 147 2.11 -2.87 12.11
CA ASP A 147 2.76 -4.06 12.67
C ASP A 147 3.87 -4.59 11.74
N GLU A 148 3.65 -4.50 10.42
CA GLU A 148 4.58 -5.01 9.42
C GLU A 148 4.71 -4.06 8.22
N TYR A 149 5.90 -4.05 7.62
CA TYR A 149 6.20 -3.42 6.34
C TYR A 149 6.70 -4.47 5.35
N VAL A 150 6.08 -4.56 4.19
CA VAL A 150 6.56 -5.31 3.04
C VAL A 150 6.99 -4.30 1.98
N LEU A 151 8.29 -4.19 1.78
CA LEU A 151 8.88 -3.21 0.88
C LEU A 151 9.48 -3.91 -0.33
N MET A 152 9.04 -3.52 -1.52
CA MET A 152 9.65 -3.90 -2.79
C MET A 152 10.66 -2.81 -3.16
N ILE A 153 11.92 -3.03 -2.84
CA ILE A 153 13.03 -2.08 -3.00
C ILE A 153 13.60 -2.26 -4.40
N HIS A 154 13.32 -1.31 -5.28
CA HIS A 154 13.78 -1.34 -6.67
C HIS A 154 15.20 -0.80 -6.81
N PRO A 155 16.04 -1.40 -7.68
CA PRO A 155 17.45 -1.02 -7.85
C PRO A 155 17.60 0.24 -8.71
N LEU A 156 16.97 1.35 -8.28
CA LEU A 156 17.05 2.64 -8.95
C LEU A 156 16.99 3.80 -7.95
N ILE A 157 17.53 4.93 -8.37
CA ILE A 157 17.47 6.21 -7.65
C ILE A 157 16.66 7.18 -8.52
N LEU A 158 15.62 7.78 -7.96
CA LEU A 158 14.75 8.72 -8.66
C LEU A 158 15.18 10.18 -8.44
N GLY A 159 15.82 10.49 -7.32
CA GLY A 159 16.32 11.82 -6.99
C GLY A 159 15.24 12.82 -6.57
N GLN A 160 14.01 12.64 -7.04
CA GLN A 160 12.85 13.47 -6.70
C GLN A 160 11.61 12.60 -6.48
N GLY A 161 10.57 13.18 -5.88
CA GLY A 161 9.30 12.50 -5.62
C GLY A 161 9.01 12.33 -4.13
N ARG A 162 7.81 11.84 -3.83
CA ARG A 162 7.35 11.63 -2.45
C ARG A 162 7.93 10.35 -1.88
N ARG A 163 8.59 10.47 -0.73
CA ARG A 163 9.18 9.34 -0.01
C ARG A 163 8.15 8.69 0.92
N LEU A 164 8.29 7.37 1.09
CA LEU A 164 7.46 6.61 2.04
C LEU A 164 7.79 7.01 3.48
N PHE A 165 9.06 7.20 3.79
CA PHE A 165 9.57 7.62 5.09
C PHE A 165 10.26 9.00 4.98
N PRO A 166 9.49 10.10 4.96
CA PRO A 166 10.06 11.42 5.13
C PRO A 166 10.54 11.60 6.57
N GLU A 167 11.06 12.76 6.92
CA GLU A 167 11.41 13.11 8.27
C GLU A 167 10.29 12.79 9.27
N GLY A 168 10.66 12.40 10.48
CA GLY A 168 9.70 12.03 11.53
C GLY A 168 10.30 11.13 12.60
N ALA A 169 9.46 10.63 13.51
CA ALA A 169 9.88 9.78 14.62
C ALA A 169 10.54 8.48 14.09
N PRO A 170 11.66 8.06 14.69
CA PRO A 170 12.30 6.80 14.37
C PRO A 170 11.40 5.61 14.76
N VAL A 171 11.53 4.52 14.03
CA VAL A 171 10.88 3.23 14.33
C VAL A 171 11.90 2.13 14.11
N ASP A 172 12.17 1.35 15.14
CA ASP A 172 13.04 0.19 15.05
C ASP A 172 12.30 -0.98 14.40
N LEU A 173 12.92 -1.54 13.37
CA LEU A 173 12.36 -2.67 12.61
C LEU A 173 13.27 -3.89 12.72
N ARG A 174 12.69 -5.07 12.65
CA ARG A 174 13.40 -6.33 12.55
C ARG A 174 13.07 -6.98 11.21
N LEU A 175 14.09 -7.28 10.42
CA LEU A 175 13.92 -8.08 9.20
C LEU A 175 13.42 -9.48 9.58
N ALA A 176 12.27 -9.85 9.05
CA ALA A 176 11.67 -11.17 9.23
C ALA A 176 11.98 -12.10 8.04
N GLU A 177 11.93 -11.56 6.83
CA GLU A 177 12.11 -12.32 5.60
C GLU A 177 12.57 -11.39 4.48
N SER A 178 13.36 -11.91 3.54
CA SER A 178 13.65 -11.21 2.29
C SER A 178 13.87 -12.19 1.14
N VAL A 179 13.52 -11.75 -0.06
CA VAL A 179 13.80 -12.45 -1.31
C VAL A 179 14.24 -11.45 -2.37
N THR A 180 15.17 -11.87 -3.22
CA THR A 180 15.58 -11.05 -4.38
C THR A 180 14.93 -11.62 -5.63
N THR A 181 14.29 -10.77 -6.41
CA THR A 181 13.67 -11.11 -7.69
C THR A 181 14.70 -11.26 -8.80
N THR A 182 14.32 -11.84 -9.94
CA THR A 182 15.20 -11.97 -11.10
C THR A 182 15.55 -10.63 -11.75
N THR A 183 14.75 -9.60 -11.47
CA THR A 183 14.94 -8.21 -11.92
C THR A 183 15.78 -7.37 -10.96
N GLY A 184 16.27 -7.96 -9.85
CA GLY A 184 17.08 -7.28 -8.85
C GLY A 184 16.28 -6.49 -7.80
N VAL A 185 14.97 -6.60 -7.77
CA VAL A 185 14.14 -6.02 -6.70
C VAL A 185 14.34 -6.85 -5.43
N ILE A 186 14.59 -6.20 -4.31
CA ILE A 186 14.62 -6.85 -2.99
C ILE A 186 13.25 -6.68 -2.36
N ILE A 187 12.56 -7.78 -2.10
CA ILE A 187 11.31 -7.77 -1.33
C ILE A 187 11.68 -8.11 0.11
N ALA A 188 11.39 -7.21 1.02
CA ALA A 188 11.75 -7.38 2.43
C ALA A 188 10.54 -7.17 3.32
N ARG A 189 10.30 -8.12 4.24
CA ARG A 189 9.28 -8.03 5.28
C ARG A 189 9.95 -7.65 6.60
N TYR A 190 9.49 -6.56 7.16
CA TYR A 190 9.93 -6.07 8.46
C TYR A 190 8.77 -6.08 9.46
N SER A 191 9.03 -6.50 10.69
CA SER A 191 8.12 -6.32 11.82
C SER A 191 8.55 -5.11 12.65
N ALA A 192 7.60 -4.30 13.12
CA ALA A 192 7.86 -3.30 14.15
C ALA A 192 8.25 -3.98 15.46
N ARG A 193 9.15 -3.34 16.20
CA ARG A 193 9.60 -3.81 17.54
C ARG A 193 8.77 -3.21 18.64
#